data_e56afab810fe7a4cc43be45e5f04dc84
#
_entry.id   e56afab810fe7a4cc43be45e5f04dc84
#
_cell.length_a   1.000
_cell.length_b   1.000
_cell.length_c   1.000
_cell.angle_alpha   90.00
_cell.angle_beta   90.00
_cell.angle_gamma   90.00
#
_symmetry.space_group_name_H-M   'P 1'
#
loop_
_entity.id
_entity.type
_entity.pdbx_description
1 polymer ?
#
loop_
_entity_poly.entity_id
_entity_poly.type
_entity_poly.pdbx_seq_one_letter_code
_entity_poly.pdbx_strand_id
1 'polypeptide(L)' 'MSPMDESPELRLLFHRLNNQLGIILAHAELLEAKAADDMNRARAAQVVASALEAMGTANQIRSAQTYRPSRNL' A
#
# COMPACT_ATOMS: atom_id res chain seq x y z
N MET A 1 -4.92 -5.87 -27.80
CA MET A 1 -4.61 -5.75 -26.39
C MET A 1 -5.76 -6.28 -25.55
N SER A 2 -5.44 -6.95 -24.50
CA SER A 2 -6.46 -7.52 -23.63
C SER A 2 -7.09 -6.41 -22.77
N PRO A 3 -8.40 -6.39 -22.67
CA PRO A 3 -9.04 -5.40 -21.79
C PRO A 3 -8.74 -5.63 -20.31
N MET A 4 -8.14 -6.75 -19.98
CA MET A 4 -7.79 -7.03 -18.60
C MET A 4 -6.45 -6.46 -18.21
N ASP A 5 -5.68 -6.05 -19.19
CA ASP A 5 -4.36 -5.52 -18.90
C ASP A 5 -4.46 -4.14 -18.31
N GLU A 6 -3.63 -3.87 -17.34
CA GLU A 6 -3.48 -2.51 -16.86
C GLU A 6 -2.90 -1.64 -17.95
N SER A 7 -3.34 -0.40 -18.01
CA SER A 7 -2.66 0.55 -18.84
C SER A 7 -1.25 0.78 -18.27
N PRO A 8 -0.29 1.17 -19.12
CA PRO A 8 1.04 1.52 -18.59
C PRO A 8 0.99 2.65 -17.57
N GLU A 9 0.08 3.59 -17.76
CA GLU A 9 -0.06 4.69 -16.80
C GLU A 9 -0.54 4.20 -15.45
N LEU A 10 -1.51 3.32 -15.45
CA LEU A 10 -2.07 2.80 -14.21
C LEU A 10 -1.03 1.97 -13.46
N ARG A 11 -0.27 1.17 -14.21
CA ARG A 11 0.78 0.37 -13.60
C ARG A 11 1.83 1.25 -12.95
N LEU A 12 2.18 2.35 -13.63
CA LEU A 12 3.15 3.28 -13.08
C LEU A 12 2.62 3.93 -11.82
N LEU A 13 1.34 4.30 -11.81
CA LEU A 13 0.74 4.90 -10.62
C LEU A 13 0.72 3.95 -9.44
N PHE A 14 0.39 2.69 -9.67
CA PHE A 14 0.45 1.70 -8.59
C PHE A 14 1.87 1.55 -8.07
N HIS A 15 2.84 1.54 -8.97
CA HIS A 15 4.23 1.44 -8.57
C HIS A 15 4.65 2.63 -7.71
N ARG A 16 4.25 3.81 -8.11
CA ARG A 16 4.56 5.01 -7.35
C ARG A 16 3.87 5.00 -6.00
N LEU A 17 2.61 4.58 -5.97
CA LEU A 17 1.86 4.51 -4.72
C LEU A 17 2.53 3.55 -3.75
N ASN A 18 2.92 2.38 -4.23
CA ASN A 18 3.59 1.41 -3.38
C ASN A 18 4.92 1.95 -2.86
N ASN A 19 5.65 2.66 -3.70
CA ASN A 19 6.90 3.27 -3.26
C ASN A 19 6.66 4.32 -2.18
N GLN A 20 5.62 5.15 -2.36
CA GLN A 20 5.30 6.17 -1.38
C GLN A 20 4.86 5.56 -0.06
N LEU A 21 4.05 4.52 -0.11
CA LEU A 21 3.63 3.83 1.09
C LEU A 21 4.82 3.17 1.79
N GLY A 22 5.74 2.63 1.02
CA GLY A 22 6.95 2.05 1.58
C GLY A 22 7.81 3.07 2.30
N ILE A 23 7.90 4.28 1.75
CA ILE A 23 8.65 5.36 2.40
C ILE A 23 7.98 5.76 3.71
N ILE A 24 6.65 5.88 3.69
CA ILE A 24 5.90 6.19 4.91
C ILE A 24 6.13 5.12 5.95
N LEU A 25 6.08 3.86 5.55
CA LEU A 25 6.30 2.75 6.45
C LEU A 25 7.68 2.81 7.08
N ALA A 26 8.70 3.06 6.27
CA ALA A 26 10.07 3.11 6.75
C ALA A 26 10.25 4.22 7.79
N HIS A 27 9.68 5.39 7.51
CA HIS A 27 9.79 6.50 8.45
C HIS A 27 9.01 6.23 9.72
N ALA A 28 7.84 5.60 9.60
CA ALA A 28 7.05 5.26 10.78
C ALA A 28 7.77 4.24 11.65
N GLU A 29 8.44 3.28 11.03
CA GLU A 29 9.21 2.30 11.79
C GLU A 29 10.38 2.94 12.52
N LEU A 30 11.03 3.91 11.88
CA LEU A 30 12.10 4.64 12.55
C LEU A 30 11.57 5.45 13.72
N LEU A 31 10.42 6.09 13.54
CA LEU A 31 9.82 6.84 14.63
C LEU A 31 9.46 5.93 15.79
N GLU A 32 8.91 4.76 15.48
CA GLU A 32 8.57 3.80 16.52
C GLU A 32 9.83 3.35 17.29
N ALA A 33 10.89 3.04 16.56
CA ALA A 33 12.11 2.56 17.17
C ALA A 33 12.78 3.61 18.04
N LYS A 34 12.61 4.89 17.68
CA LYS A 34 13.29 5.98 18.40
C LYS A 34 12.37 6.74 19.33
N ALA A 35 11.13 6.30 19.49
CA ALA A 35 10.19 7.00 20.34
C ALA A 35 10.67 7.02 21.78
N ALA A 36 10.58 8.21 22.40
CA ALA A 36 11.08 8.42 23.74
C ALA A 36 10.09 7.94 24.80
N ASP A 37 8.81 7.89 24.47
CA ASP A 37 7.81 7.49 25.44
C ASP A 37 6.81 6.55 24.81
N ASP A 38 5.99 5.92 25.66
CA ASP A 38 5.07 4.90 25.20
C ASP A 38 3.96 5.45 24.31
N MET A 39 3.52 6.68 24.60
CA MET A 39 2.47 7.27 23.78
C MET A 39 2.93 7.50 22.35
N ASN A 40 4.12 8.06 22.19
CA ASN A 40 4.66 8.30 20.86
C ASN A 40 4.96 6.99 20.14
N ARG A 41 5.42 5.99 20.89
CA ARG A 41 5.65 4.68 20.28
C ARG A 41 4.35 4.06 19.80
N ALA A 42 3.30 4.19 20.60
CA ALA A 42 1.99 3.66 20.21
C ALA A 42 1.45 4.36 18.98
N ARG A 43 1.64 5.69 18.90
CA ARG A 43 1.20 6.43 17.71
C ARG A 43 1.97 6.01 16.46
N ALA A 44 3.28 5.83 16.60
CA ALA A 44 4.08 5.38 15.47
C ALA A 44 3.67 3.98 15.04
N ALA A 45 3.37 3.11 15.99
CA ALA A 45 2.90 1.77 15.66
C ALA A 45 1.58 1.81 14.89
N GLN A 46 0.69 2.76 15.23
CA GLN A 46 -0.55 2.92 14.48
C GLN A 46 -0.28 3.35 13.05
N VAL A 47 0.69 4.24 12.85
CA VAL A 47 1.04 4.65 11.49
C VAL A 47 1.61 3.47 10.70
N VAL A 48 2.45 2.66 11.33
CA VAL A 48 2.98 1.44 10.70
C VAL A 48 1.84 0.53 10.27
N ALA A 49 0.90 0.28 11.18
CA ALA A 49 -0.24 -0.59 10.87
C ALA A 49 -1.08 -0.02 9.73
N SER A 50 -1.32 1.29 9.75
CA SER A 50 -2.10 1.94 8.71
C SER A 50 -1.40 1.87 7.35
N ALA A 51 -0.10 2.06 7.33
CA ALA A 51 0.65 1.97 6.08
C ALA A 51 0.59 0.56 5.50
N LEU A 52 0.73 -0.45 6.36
CA LEU A 52 0.63 -1.84 5.91
C LEU A 52 -0.75 -2.15 5.37
N GLU A 53 -1.79 -1.67 6.04
CA GLU A 53 -3.16 -1.85 5.55
C GLU A 53 -3.36 -1.16 4.20
N ALA A 54 -2.83 0.04 4.07
CA ALA A 54 -2.97 0.79 2.81
C ALA A 54 -2.28 0.05 1.67
N MET A 55 -1.12 -0.54 1.93
CA MET A 55 -0.43 -1.31 0.92
C MET A 55 -1.26 -2.52 0.51
N GLY A 56 -1.89 -3.18 1.49
CA GLY A 56 -2.78 -4.29 1.20
C GLY A 56 -3.97 -3.88 0.35
N THR A 57 -4.56 -2.73 0.69
CA THR A 57 -5.69 -2.22 -0.06
C THR A 57 -5.29 -1.87 -1.50
N ALA A 58 -4.13 -1.25 -1.66
CA ALA A 58 -3.64 -0.92 -3.00
C ALA A 58 -3.45 -2.18 -3.83
N ASN A 59 -2.91 -3.23 -3.22
CA ASN A 59 -2.74 -4.49 -3.91
C ASN A 59 -4.09 -5.13 -4.28
N GLN A 60 -5.08 -4.99 -3.41
CA GLN A 60 -6.41 -5.50 -3.71
C GLN A 60 -7.03 -4.77 -4.89
N ILE A 61 -6.88 -3.45 -4.93
CA ILE A 61 -7.39 -2.67 -6.06
C ILE A 61 -6.72 -3.11 -7.34
N ARG A 62 -5.42 -3.27 -7.29
CA ARG A 62 -4.67 -3.69 -8.47
C ARG A 62 -5.11 -5.07 -8.94
N SER A 63 -5.29 -6.01 -8.01
CA SER A 63 -5.74 -7.35 -8.35
C SER A 63 -7.14 -7.32 -8.95
N ALA A 64 -8.01 -6.47 -8.40
CA ALA A 64 -9.36 -6.35 -8.92
C ALA A 64 -9.36 -5.82 -10.35
N GLN A 65 -8.40 -4.99 -10.69
CA GLN A 65 -8.33 -4.42 -12.03
C GLN A 65 -7.69 -5.35 -13.04
N THR A 66 -6.71 -6.12 -12.60
CA THR A 66 -6.01 -7.02 -13.52
C THR A 66 -6.69 -8.37 -13.65
N TYR A 67 -7.39 -8.80 -12.62
CA TYR A 67 -8.09 -10.07 -12.62
C TYR A 67 -9.51 -9.91 -13.09
N ARG A 68 -9.89 -10.69 -14.08
CA ARG A 68 -11.25 -10.68 -14.61
C ARG A 68 -11.85 -12.06 -14.43
N PRO A 69 -12.71 -12.24 -13.44
CA PRO A 69 -13.40 -13.52 -13.32
C PRO A 69 -14.25 -13.75 -14.55
N SER A 70 -14.22 -14.92 -15.05
CA SER A 70 -15.04 -15.18 -16.22
C SER A 70 -16.47 -15.22 -15.88
N ARG A 71 -16.89 -14.95 -14.97
CA ARG A 71 -18.14 -14.82 -14.68
C ARG A 71 -19.03 -14.26 -15.17
N ASN A 72 -18.77 -14.20 -15.44
CA ASN A 72 -19.25 -13.83 -15.92
C ASN A 72 -19.98 -14.34 -16.29
N LEU A 73 -19.99 -14.89 -16.05
CA LEU A 73 -20.49 -15.50 -16.32
C LEU A 73 -21.11 -15.52 -16.11
#